data_0d2142ec09d3f9e35af1d3e63eebca21
#
_entry.id   0d2142ec09d3f9e35af1d3e63eebca21
#
_cell.length_a   1.000
_cell.length_b   1.000
_cell.length_c   1.000
_cell.angle_alpha   90.00
_cell.angle_beta   90.00
_cell.angle_gamma   90.00
#
_symmetry.space_group_name_H-M   'P 1'
#
loop_
_entity.id
_entity.type
_entity.pdbx_description
1 polymer ?
#
loop_
_entity_poly.entity_id
_entity_poly.type
_entity_poly.pdbx_seq_one_letter_code
_entity_poly.pdbx_strand_id
1 'polypeptide(L)'
;ARHVREGKNMEEKISRRNFMGAAATGAVALAGMALAGCSTSSSSSTTDKKEEKAVKPVILVTSFGTSYNDSRHITIGAIEDDIREKYWQDYDVRRAFTAQIIIDKLKKRDNITIDNMTEALDRCVEDGVKTVVVQPTHLMAGLEYTDVKDELDKYQDKFDKIVLGDPLLTSDDDYSK
;
A
#
# COMPACT_ATOMS: atom_id res chain seq x y z
N ALA A 1 40.26 27.14 10.53
CA ALA A 1 38.89 27.61 10.62
C ALA A 1 38.03 26.82 9.64
N ARG A 2 37.32 25.78 10.12
CA ARG A 2 36.34 25.01 9.34
C ARG A 2 34.95 25.40 9.84
N HIS A 3 34.17 26.00 8.96
CA HIS A 3 32.76 26.28 9.17
C HIS A 3 31.97 24.96 9.08
N VAL A 4 31.40 24.53 10.19
CA VAL A 4 30.40 23.47 10.26
C VAL A 4 29.05 24.14 10.01
N ARG A 5 28.38 23.73 8.93
CA ARG A 5 26.97 24.13 8.68
C ARG A 5 26.06 23.21 9.47
N GLU A 6 25.41 23.76 10.46
CA GLU A 6 24.27 23.15 11.16
C GLU A 6 23.10 22.97 10.21
N GLY A 7 22.78 21.71 9.90
CA GLY A 7 21.54 21.33 9.24
C GLY A 7 20.39 21.31 10.24
N LYS A 8 19.46 22.24 10.08
CA LYS A 8 18.23 22.34 10.86
C LYS A 8 17.30 21.18 10.50
N ASN A 9 17.23 20.15 11.34
CA ASN A 9 16.20 19.13 11.30
C ASN A 9 14.87 19.76 11.73
N MET A 10 13.96 19.89 10.78
CA MET A 10 12.58 20.27 11.03
C MET A 10 11.77 19.00 11.26
N GLU A 11 11.72 18.55 12.51
CA GLU A 11 10.75 17.55 12.96
C GLU A 11 9.37 18.20 13.01
N GLU A 12 8.58 18.00 11.97
CA GLU A 12 7.18 18.38 11.97
C GLU A 12 6.37 17.30 12.71
N LYS A 13 6.15 17.51 14.00
CA LYS A 13 5.21 16.72 14.80
C LYS A 13 3.80 16.99 14.30
N ILE A 14 3.25 16.07 13.53
CA ILE A 14 1.84 16.09 13.15
C ILE A 14 1.00 15.80 14.39
N SER A 15 0.45 16.85 14.96
CA SER A 15 -0.47 16.80 16.10
C SER A 15 -1.84 16.28 15.66
N ARG A 16 -2.35 15.25 16.35
CA ARG A 16 -3.64 14.57 16.13
C ARG A 16 -4.90 15.42 16.31
N ARG A 17 -4.83 16.75 16.34
CA ARG A 17 -5.95 17.63 16.77
C ARG A 17 -6.58 18.52 15.70
N ASN A 18 -6.15 18.55 14.44
CA ASN A 18 -6.70 19.49 13.47
C ASN A 18 -7.17 18.75 12.18
N PHE A 19 -8.20 17.91 12.33
CA PHE A 19 -8.97 17.48 11.17
C PHE A 19 -10.46 17.56 11.48
N MET A 20 -10.99 18.80 11.57
CA MET A 20 -12.42 19.07 11.52
C MET A 20 -12.64 20.36 10.74
N GLY A 21 -13.40 20.28 9.64
CA GLY A 21 -14.19 21.36 9.12
C GLY A 21 -13.78 21.98 7.81
N ALA A 22 -14.41 21.55 6.73
CA ALA A 22 -14.94 22.45 5.70
C ALA A 22 -15.94 21.68 4.84
N ALA A 23 -17.22 21.75 5.21
CA ALA A 23 -18.33 21.51 4.31
C ALA A 23 -18.56 22.80 3.50
N ALA A 24 -18.48 22.73 2.19
CA ALA A 24 -18.93 23.79 1.29
C ALA A 24 -20.00 23.23 0.34
N THR A 25 -21.20 23.61 0.62
CA THR A 25 -22.40 23.52 -0.21
C THR A 25 -22.25 24.36 -1.49
N GLY A 26 -22.49 23.76 -2.64
CA GLY A 26 -22.56 24.47 -3.93
C GLY A 26 -23.75 23.97 -4.75
N ALA A 27 -24.70 24.85 -4.97
CA ALA A 27 -26.04 24.65 -5.47
C ALA A 27 -26.11 24.30 -6.95
N VAL A 28 -27.17 23.56 -7.26
CA VAL A 28 -27.71 23.18 -8.58
C VAL A 28 -28.26 24.41 -9.32
N ALA A 29 -28.01 24.49 -10.62
CA ALA A 29 -28.82 25.27 -11.54
C ALA A 29 -29.15 24.43 -12.78
N LEU A 30 -30.42 24.08 -12.90
CA LEU A 30 -31.12 23.53 -14.06
C LEU A 30 -31.58 24.64 -14.99
N ALA A 31 -31.30 24.55 -16.27
CA ALA A 31 -32.08 25.12 -17.38
C ALA A 31 -31.61 24.41 -18.65
N GLY A 32 -32.32 23.71 -19.46
CA GLY A 32 -33.65 23.84 -20.00
C GLY A 32 -33.60 24.15 -21.49
N MET A 33 -34.06 23.16 -22.38
CA MET A 33 -34.59 23.29 -23.74
C MET A 33 -33.61 23.64 -24.89
N ALA A 34 -33.69 23.12 -26.11
CA ALA A 34 -34.71 22.48 -26.93
C ALA A 34 -34.11 21.90 -28.21
N LEU A 35 -34.73 20.86 -28.69
CA LEU A 35 -35.02 20.33 -30.03
C LEU A 35 -34.43 20.99 -31.30
N ALA A 36 -34.01 20.13 -32.16
CA ALA A 36 -34.26 19.96 -33.59
C ALA A 36 -33.01 19.81 -34.47
N GLY A 37 -32.83 18.66 -35.05
CA GLY A 37 -32.92 18.51 -36.48
C GLY A 37 -31.66 18.18 -37.24
N CYS A 38 -31.76 17.05 -37.98
CA CYS A 38 -31.11 16.67 -39.23
C CYS A 38 -29.64 16.19 -39.24
N SER A 39 -29.62 14.90 -39.46
CA SER A 39 -28.72 14.07 -40.27
C SER A 39 -27.64 14.77 -41.08
N THR A 40 -26.38 14.44 -40.79
CA THR A 40 -25.39 14.16 -41.83
C THR A 40 -24.32 13.23 -41.23
N SER A 41 -24.12 12.13 -41.90
CA SER A 41 -23.09 11.13 -41.64
C SER A 41 -21.68 11.72 -41.77
N SER A 42 -20.96 11.80 -40.69
CA SER A 42 -19.50 11.87 -40.73
C SER A 42 -18.95 11.01 -39.62
N SER A 43 -18.22 10.00 -40.03
CA SER A 43 -17.46 9.09 -39.20
C SER A 43 -16.46 9.87 -38.33
N SER A 44 -16.86 10.14 -37.10
CA SER A 44 -15.91 10.56 -36.08
C SER A 44 -15.46 9.32 -35.33
N SER A 45 -14.22 8.93 -35.55
CA SER A 45 -13.48 8.00 -34.71
C SER A 45 -13.52 8.55 -33.27
N THR A 46 -14.41 7.98 -32.47
CA THR A 46 -14.41 8.17 -31.03
C THR A 46 -13.17 7.44 -30.51
N THR A 47 -12.12 8.19 -30.30
CA THR A 47 -10.98 7.72 -29.51
C THR A 47 -11.53 7.62 -28.09
N ASP A 48 -11.91 6.43 -27.67
CA ASP A 48 -12.14 6.10 -26.28
C ASP A 48 -10.84 6.40 -25.53
N LYS A 49 -10.75 7.59 -24.96
CA LYS A 49 -9.80 7.86 -23.89
C LYS A 49 -10.24 6.99 -22.72
N LYS A 50 -9.72 5.76 -22.68
CA LYS A 50 -9.67 4.98 -21.45
C LYS A 50 -9.03 5.91 -20.41
N GLU A 51 -9.83 6.41 -19.48
CA GLU A 51 -9.31 7.08 -18.30
C GLU A 51 -8.35 6.10 -17.63
N GLU A 52 -7.06 6.34 -17.78
CA GLU A 52 -6.01 5.58 -17.13
C GLU A 52 -6.16 5.88 -15.63
N LYS A 53 -6.89 5.00 -14.94
CA LYS A 53 -7.08 5.09 -13.50
C LYS A 53 -5.69 5.07 -12.87
N ALA A 54 -5.27 6.19 -12.30
CA ALA A 54 -3.97 6.31 -11.66
C ALA A 54 -3.76 5.14 -10.70
N VAL A 55 -2.66 4.40 -10.89
CA VAL A 55 -2.32 3.26 -10.05
C VAL A 55 -1.98 3.77 -8.66
N LYS A 56 -2.69 3.29 -7.65
CA LYS A 56 -2.45 3.69 -6.27
C LYS A 56 -1.10 3.16 -5.77
N PRO A 57 -0.44 3.89 -4.86
CA PRO A 57 0.65 3.33 -4.07
C PRO A 57 0.18 2.10 -3.30
N VAL A 58 1.10 1.18 -3.03
CA VAL A 58 0.79 -0.07 -2.32
C VAL A 58 1.37 -0.05 -0.91
N ILE A 59 0.57 -0.48 0.08
CA ILE A 59 1.08 -0.95 1.36
C ILE A 59 1.10 -2.47 1.30
N LEU A 60 2.31 -3.05 1.30
CA LEU A 60 2.52 -4.49 1.32
C LEU A 60 2.74 -4.95 2.76
N VAL A 61 1.69 -5.52 3.37
CA VAL A 61 1.78 -6.08 4.73
C VAL A 61 2.45 -7.43 4.65
N THR A 62 3.62 -7.54 5.29
CA THR A 62 4.49 -8.72 5.23
C THR A 62 4.51 -9.43 6.56
N SER A 63 4.16 -10.71 6.56
CA SER A 63 4.08 -11.57 7.74
C SER A 63 4.81 -12.89 7.50
N PHE A 64 5.29 -13.54 8.56
CA PHE A 64 5.73 -14.93 8.46
C PHE A 64 4.63 -15.82 7.90
N GLY A 65 3.42 -15.58 8.31
CA GLY A 65 2.24 -16.32 7.92
C GLY A 65 1.84 -17.39 8.92
N THR A 66 0.63 -17.88 8.77
CA THR A 66 0.10 -19.04 9.50
C THR A 66 -0.80 -19.89 8.63
N SER A 67 -0.72 -21.20 8.79
CA SER A 67 -1.59 -22.14 8.08
C SER A 67 -2.92 -22.41 8.80
N TYR A 68 -3.14 -21.84 9.96
CA TYR A 68 -4.41 -21.94 10.71
C TYR A 68 -5.34 -20.82 10.26
N ASN A 69 -6.46 -21.19 9.63
CA ASN A 69 -7.37 -20.23 9.00
C ASN A 69 -7.97 -19.24 10.00
N ASP A 70 -8.48 -19.75 11.13
CA ASP A 70 -9.07 -18.90 12.17
C ASP A 70 -8.04 -17.95 12.77
N SER A 71 -6.86 -18.46 13.14
CA SER A 71 -5.76 -17.63 13.65
C SER A 71 -5.35 -16.57 12.65
N ARG A 72 -5.19 -16.93 11.35
CA ARG A 72 -4.83 -15.97 10.32
C ARG A 72 -5.84 -14.83 10.22
N HIS A 73 -7.12 -15.12 10.33
CA HIS A 73 -8.17 -14.12 10.23
C HIS A 73 -8.13 -13.14 11.41
N ILE A 74 -8.05 -13.65 12.64
CA ILE A 74 -8.14 -12.83 13.85
C ILE A 74 -6.83 -12.14 14.25
N THR A 75 -5.70 -12.50 13.63
CA THR A 75 -4.38 -11.91 13.90
C THR A 75 -3.89 -11.11 12.69
N ILE A 76 -3.27 -11.75 11.72
CA ILE A 76 -2.71 -11.10 10.52
C ILE A 76 -3.81 -10.34 9.77
N GLY A 77 -4.98 -10.96 9.58
CA GLY A 77 -6.12 -10.33 8.92
C GLY A 77 -6.60 -9.07 9.62
N ALA A 78 -6.68 -9.09 10.97
CA ALA A 78 -7.09 -7.91 11.73
C ALA A 78 -6.12 -6.73 11.54
N ILE A 79 -4.81 -6.98 11.55
CA ILE A 79 -3.79 -5.94 11.28
C ILE A 79 -3.96 -5.36 9.87
N GLU A 80 -4.17 -6.23 8.87
CA GLU A 80 -4.37 -5.80 7.50
C GLU A 80 -5.66 -5.00 7.32
N ASP A 81 -6.72 -5.39 8.01
CA ASP A 81 -8.02 -4.71 7.97
C ASP A 81 -7.93 -3.34 8.62
N ASP A 82 -7.24 -3.19 9.76
CA ASP A 82 -6.98 -1.89 10.40
C ASP A 82 -6.19 -0.96 9.47
N ILE A 83 -5.15 -1.48 8.81
CA ILE A 83 -4.37 -0.71 7.83
C ILE A 83 -5.25 -0.32 6.64
N ARG A 84 -6.06 -1.25 6.13
CA ARG A 84 -6.94 -1.01 4.99
C ARG A 84 -7.99 0.04 5.34
N GLU A 85 -8.66 -0.08 6.48
CA GLU A 85 -9.66 0.89 6.93
C GLU A 85 -9.09 2.31 7.00
N LYS A 86 -7.84 2.45 7.44
CA LYS A 86 -7.20 3.73 7.61
C LYS A 86 -6.70 4.35 6.30
N TYR A 87 -6.21 3.52 5.35
CA TYR A 87 -5.46 4.00 4.19
C TYR A 87 -6.09 3.66 2.83
N TRP A 88 -7.27 3.02 2.78
CA TRP A 88 -7.90 2.55 1.54
C TRP A 88 -8.14 3.63 0.48
N GLN A 89 -8.27 4.88 0.89
CA GLN A 89 -8.48 5.99 -0.05
C GLN A 89 -7.24 6.26 -0.89
N ASP A 90 -6.08 6.22 -0.26
CA ASP A 90 -4.82 6.63 -0.87
C ASP A 90 -3.93 5.45 -1.30
N TYR A 91 -4.11 4.28 -0.69
CA TYR A 91 -3.28 3.10 -0.90
C TYR A 91 -4.10 1.86 -1.24
N ASP A 92 -3.49 0.96 -2.01
CA ASP A 92 -3.92 -0.43 -2.14
C ASP A 92 -3.17 -1.28 -1.11
N VAL A 93 -3.90 -2.07 -0.31
CA VAL A 93 -3.31 -2.88 0.77
C VAL A 93 -3.23 -4.33 0.34
N ARG A 94 -2.01 -4.84 0.21
CA ARG A 94 -1.68 -6.20 -0.24
C ARG A 94 -0.99 -6.99 0.85
N ARG A 95 -1.03 -8.30 0.71
CA ARG A 95 -0.43 -9.28 1.63
C ARG A 95 0.72 -9.99 0.96
N ALA A 96 1.81 -10.25 1.74
CA ALA A 96 2.82 -11.23 1.41
C ALA A 96 3.18 -12.07 2.63
N PHE A 97 3.53 -13.35 2.41
CA PHE A 97 4.11 -14.20 3.45
C PHE A 97 5.57 -14.48 3.17
N THR A 98 6.38 -14.60 4.23
CA THR A 98 7.80 -14.95 4.12
C THR A 98 8.04 -16.46 4.17
N ALA A 99 7.18 -17.22 4.86
CA ALA A 99 7.35 -18.66 5.03
C ALA A 99 6.76 -19.47 3.88
N GLN A 100 7.60 -19.91 2.93
CA GLN A 100 7.17 -20.70 1.77
C GLN A 100 6.42 -21.98 2.16
N ILE A 101 6.86 -22.65 3.23
CA ILE A 101 6.19 -23.87 3.73
C ILE A 101 4.72 -23.63 4.12
N ILE A 102 4.40 -22.43 4.61
CA ILE A 102 3.03 -22.05 4.95
C ILE A 102 2.23 -21.75 3.70
N ILE A 103 2.81 -21.05 2.75
CA ILE A 103 2.19 -20.76 1.44
C ILE A 103 1.82 -22.06 0.73
N ASP A 104 2.77 -22.98 0.62
CA ASP A 104 2.57 -24.29 -0.02
C ASP A 104 1.49 -25.11 0.68
N LYS A 105 1.48 -25.10 2.01
CA LYS A 105 0.47 -25.81 2.80
C LYS A 105 -0.93 -25.25 2.59
N LEU A 106 -1.10 -23.93 2.56
CA LEU A 106 -2.35 -23.26 2.28
C LEU A 106 -2.85 -23.56 0.88
N LYS A 107 -1.95 -23.51 -0.09
CA LYS A 107 -2.26 -23.85 -1.49
C LYS A 107 -2.73 -25.29 -1.62
N LYS A 108 -1.99 -26.24 -1.03
CA LYS A 108 -2.28 -27.66 -1.15
C LYS A 108 -3.55 -28.08 -0.42
N ARG A 109 -3.77 -27.57 0.80
CA ARG A 109 -4.87 -27.99 1.68
C ARG A 109 -6.17 -27.26 1.36
N ASP A 110 -6.09 -25.94 1.16
CA ASP A 110 -7.26 -25.06 1.12
C ASP A 110 -7.45 -24.39 -0.25
N ASN A 111 -6.53 -24.62 -1.19
CA ASN A 111 -6.47 -23.91 -2.48
C ASN A 111 -6.41 -22.37 -2.32
N ILE A 112 -5.81 -21.90 -1.23
CA ILE A 112 -5.58 -20.48 -0.95
C ILE A 112 -4.21 -20.13 -1.51
N THR A 113 -4.16 -19.15 -2.42
CA THR A 113 -2.92 -18.61 -2.97
C THR A 113 -2.56 -17.34 -2.21
N ILE A 114 -1.36 -17.29 -1.68
CA ILE A 114 -0.77 -16.11 -1.04
C ILE A 114 0.61 -15.93 -1.67
N ASP A 115 0.91 -14.72 -2.07
CA ASP A 115 2.20 -14.41 -2.68
C ASP A 115 3.31 -14.43 -1.61
N ASN A 116 4.49 -14.90 -1.99
CA ASN A 116 5.71 -14.61 -1.24
C ASN A 116 6.20 -13.19 -1.57
N MET A 117 7.31 -12.75 -0.97
CA MET A 117 7.82 -11.38 -1.16
C MET A 117 8.16 -11.08 -2.62
N THR A 118 8.86 -11.98 -3.29
CA THR A 118 9.23 -11.85 -4.70
C THR A 118 7.99 -11.74 -5.59
N GLU A 119 7.04 -12.67 -5.44
CA GLU A 119 5.80 -12.69 -6.22
C GLU A 119 4.95 -11.43 -6.01
N ALA A 120 4.87 -10.95 -4.77
CA ALA A 120 4.12 -9.74 -4.44
C ALA A 120 4.76 -8.48 -5.05
N LEU A 121 6.09 -8.37 -5.00
CA LEU A 121 6.82 -7.25 -5.59
C LEU A 121 6.79 -7.28 -7.12
N ASP A 122 6.96 -8.45 -7.74
CA ASP A 122 6.83 -8.63 -9.19
C ASP A 122 5.44 -8.21 -9.67
N ARG A 123 4.39 -8.60 -8.95
CA ARG A 123 3.02 -8.17 -9.24
C ARG A 123 2.84 -6.66 -9.12
N CYS A 124 3.49 -6.02 -8.14
CA CYS A 124 3.48 -4.56 -8.04
C CYS A 124 4.16 -3.89 -9.26
N VAL A 125 5.26 -4.47 -9.76
CA VAL A 125 5.94 -4.00 -10.97
C VAL A 125 5.05 -4.18 -12.20
N GLU A 126 4.43 -5.35 -12.36
CA GLU A 126 3.52 -5.67 -13.48
C GLU A 126 2.30 -4.73 -13.50
N ASP A 127 1.75 -4.40 -12.31
CA ASP A 127 0.63 -3.47 -12.17
C ASP A 127 1.03 -1.99 -12.39
N GLY A 128 2.32 -1.69 -12.59
CA GLY A 128 2.82 -0.33 -12.79
C GLY A 128 2.82 0.52 -11.52
N VAL A 129 2.82 -0.10 -10.35
CA VAL A 129 2.92 0.60 -9.05
C VAL A 129 4.24 1.37 -9.00
N LYS A 130 4.19 2.63 -8.55
CA LYS A 130 5.36 3.50 -8.45
C LYS A 130 5.93 3.60 -7.04
N THR A 131 5.07 3.44 -6.05
CA THR A 131 5.46 3.54 -4.64
C THR A 131 4.97 2.33 -3.87
N VAL A 132 5.89 1.67 -3.17
CA VAL A 132 5.59 0.53 -2.28
C VAL A 132 6.09 0.84 -0.88
N VAL A 133 5.20 0.69 0.10
CA VAL A 133 5.53 0.73 1.53
C VAL A 133 5.38 -0.69 2.06
N VAL A 134 6.47 -1.31 2.46
CA VAL A 134 6.44 -2.65 3.07
C VAL A 134 6.30 -2.48 4.57
N GLN A 135 5.18 -2.98 5.11
CA GLN A 135 4.91 -2.98 6.55
C GLN A 135 5.10 -4.38 7.12
N PRO A 136 6.21 -4.65 7.81
CA PRO A 136 6.41 -5.93 8.46
C PRO A 136 5.53 -6.06 9.71
N THR A 137 5.04 -7.27 9.97
CA THR A 137 4.37 -7.61 11.23
C THR A 137 5.32 -8.33 12.19
N HIS A 138 6.62 -8.31 11.91
CA HIS A 138 7.64 -8.93 12.73
C HIS A 138 7.77 -8.21 14.07
N LEU A 139 8.01 -8.97 15.12
CA LEU A 139 8.12 -8.42 16.48
C LEU A 139 9.43 -7.63 16.66
N MET A 140 10.53 -8.14 16.10
CA MET A 140 11.86 -7.56 16.23
C MET A 140 12.68 -7.71 14.94
N ALA A 141 13.79 -6.99 14.85
CA ALA A 141 14.74 -7.07 13.74
C ALA A 141 15.58 -8.35 13.81
N GLY A 142 14.96 -9.49 13.49
CA GLY A 142 15.62 -10.80 13.41
C GLY A 142 15.99 -11.19 11.97
N LEU A 143 16.35 -12.47 11.78
CA LEU A 143 16.77 -13.00 10.47
C LEU A 143 15.71 -12.79 9.40
N GLU A 144 14.44 -13.05 9.71
CA GLU A 144 13.35 -12.89 8.74
C GLU A 144 13.12 -11.44 8.31
N TYR A 145 13.31 -10.49 9.22
CA TYR A 145 13.27 -9.07 8.85
C TYR A 145 14.46 -8.70 7.96
N THR A 146 15.62 -9.29 8.22
CA THR A 146 16.82 -9.13 7.37
C THR A 146 16.57 -9.70 5.97
N ASP A 147 15.99 -10.89 5.88
CA ASP A 147 15.64 -11.52 4.59
C ASP A 147 14.65 -10.66 3.79
N VAL A 148 13.66 -10.05 4.45
CA VAL A 148 12.74 -9.09 3.82
C VAL A 148 13.50 -7.89 3.28
N LYS A 149 14.44 -7.33 4.04
CA LYS A 149 15.26 -6.21 3.61
C LYS A 149 16.13 -6.56 2.41
N ASP A 150 16.82 -7.71 2.46
CA ASP A 150 17.67 -8.18 1.37
C ASP A 150 16.87 -8.44 0.09
N GLU A 151 15.62 -8.88 0.21
CA GLU A 151 14.72 -9.01 -0.94
C GLU A 151 14.36 -7.65 -1.52
N LEU A 152 14.02 -6.66 -0.68
CA LEU A 152 13.69 -5.31 -1.12
C LEU A 152 14.86 -4.60 -1.82
N ASP A 153 16.09 -4.87 -1.41
CA ASP A 153 17.28 -4.28 -2.01
C ASP A 153 17.42 -4.64 -3.51
N LYS A 154 16.86 -5.78 -3.94
CA LYS A 154 16.83 -6.20 -5.35
C LYS A 154 15.83 -5.41 -6.20
N TYR A 155 14.90 -4.70 -5.57
CA TYR A 155 13.80 -3.97 -6.21
C TYR A 155 13.96 -2.45 -6.15
N GLN A 156 15.05 -1.92 -5.60
CA GLN A 156 15.26 -0.46 -5.45
C GLN A 156 15.13 0.29 -6.78
N ASP A 157 15.59 -0.31 -7.89
CA ASP A 157 15.56 0.29 -9.22
C ASP A 157 14.23 0.07 -9.97
N LYS A 158 13.29 -0.70 -9.39
CA LYS A 158 12.01 -1.05 -10.02
C LYS A 158 10.89 -0.07 -9.67
N PHE A 159 11.02 0.66 -8.57
CA PHE A 159 10.03 1.60 -8.06
C PHE A 159 10.62 3.01 -7.93
N ASP A 160 9.77 4.01 -8.08
CA ASP A 160 10.16 5.40 -7.82
C ASP A 160 10.46 5.59 -6.32
N LYS A 161 9.74 4.83 -5.48
CA LYS A 161 9.95 4.81 -4.04
C LYS A 161 9.59 3.44 -3.45
N ILE A 162 10.50 2.85 -2.70
CA ILE A 162 10.27 1.67 -1.88
C ILE A 162 10.75 1.93 -0.45
N VAL A 163 9.92 1.61 0.54
CA VAL A 163 10.21 1.90 1.96
C VAL A 163 9.89 0.66 2.77
N LEU A 164 10.78 0.31 3.69
CA LEU A 164 10.57 -0.74 4.69
C LEU A 164 10.26 -0.07 6.03
N GLY A 165 9.12 -0.44 6.63
CA GLY A 165 8.79 -0.06 7.99
C GLY A 165 9.61 -0.82 9.02
N ASP A 166 9.73 -0.27 10.21
CA ASP A 166 10.41 -0.92 11.32
C ASP A 166 9.55 -2.05 11.92
N PRO A 167 10.15 -3.07 12.54
CA PRO A 167 9.45 -4.05 13.36
C PRO A 167 8.78 -3.39 14.57
N LEU A 168 7.93 -4.15 15.27
CA LEU A 168 7.16 -3.61 16.40
C LEU A 168 8.06 -3.14 17.56
N LEU A 169 9.14 -3.88 17.85
CA LEU A 169 10.09 -3.59 18.91
C LEU A 169 11.46 -3.27 18.30
N THR A 170 11.80 -1.99 18.23
CA THR A 170 13.02 -1.51 17.57
C THR A 170 13.89 -0.69 18.50
N SER A 171 13.28 0.07 19.43
CA SER A 171 13.96 0.96 20.38
C SER A 171 13.76 0.51 21.82
N ASP A 172 14.64 0.97 22.72
CA ASP A 172 14.51 0.71 24.17
C ASP A 172 13.17 1.22 24.74
N ASP A 173 12.62 2.26 24.14
CA ASP A 173 11.32 2.81 24.53
C ASP A 173 10.16 1.85 24.22
N ASP A 174 10.28 1.02 23.20
CA ASP A 174 9.26 0.04 22.83
C ASP A 174 9.18 -1.11 23.82
N TYR A 175 10.29 -1.40 24.53
CA TYR A 175 10.35 -2.44 25.55
C TYR A 175 9.91 -1.95 26.94
N SER A 176 9.70 -0.64 27.11
CA SER A 176 9.38 -0.02 28.41
C SER A 176 7.88 0.26 28.61
N LYS A 177 7.04 -0.11 27.64
CA LYS A 177 5.57 0.00 27.66
C LYS A 177 4.89 -1.34 28.02
#